data_9f4e536095ed1a46c4e6ac7b30673abd
#
_entry.id   9f4e536095ed1a46c4e6ac7b30673abd
#
_cell.length_a   1.000
_cell.length_b   1.000
_cell.length_c   1.000
_cell.angle_alpha   90.00
_cell.angle_beta   90.00
_cell.angle_gamma   90.00
#
_symmetry.space_group_name_H-M   'P 1'
#
loop_
_entity.id
_entity.type
_entity.pdbx_description
1 polymer ?
#
loop_
_entity_poly.entity_id
_entity_poly.type
_entity_poly.pdbx_seq_one_letter_code
_entity_poly.pdbx_strand_id
1 'polypeptide(L)'
;AQVSIICNDPYFRSAKKETLVLSVSEARFEFPFSANIGEPIPVSERNYSTSGIINAGLVSTGMVVEFKAIGKITSRPWLTNLTSNQTMKLTGTETTLNQGEKITVNTNKHHLSIVKTFTDGTTKNILNTMDESFEWVQLLPGKNRLTYGADEKPENLLVTITVDKLLLGV
;
A
#
# COMPACT_ATOMS: atom_id res chain seq x y z
N ALA A 1 23.98 1.89 -42.57
CA ALA A 1 23.02 2.59 -41.71
C ALA A 1 23.43 2.40 -40.27
N GLN A 2 23.50 3.47 -39.51
CA GLN A 2 23.80 3.42 -38.08
C GLN A 2 22.49 3.67 -37.35
N VAL A 3 22.09 2.78 -36.42
CA VAL A 3 20.92 2.93 -35.59
C VAL A 3 21.38 3.21 -34.17
N SER A 4 20.97 4.33 -33.61
CA SER A 4 21.22 4.67 -32.20
C SER A 4 19.93 4.45 -31.40
N ILE A 5 20.01 3.61 -30.37
CA ILE A 5 18.89 3.34 -29.46
C ILE A 5 19.21 3.99 -28.11
N ILE A 6 18.35 4.88 -27.67
CA ILE A 6 18.43 5.50 -26.33
C ILE A 6 17.46 4.78 -25.42
N CYS A 7 17.98 4.14 -24.37
CA CYS A 7 17.16 3.51 -23.34
C CYS A 7 17.09 4.45 -22.12
N ASN A 8 15.91 5.01 -21.85
CA ASN A 8 15.70 5.93 -20.74
C ASN A 8 15.57 5.22 -19.38
N ASP A 9 15.29 3.93 -19.37
CA ASP A 9 15.21 3.09 -18.17
C ASP A 9 16.25 1.94 -18.33
N PRO A 10 17.43 2.05 -17.68
CA PRO A 10 18.51 1.08 -17.85
C PRO A 10 18.28 -0.25 -17.12
N TYR A 11 17.09 -0.42 -16.51
CA TYR A 11 16.78 -1.59 -15.71
C TYR A 11 15.88 -2.56 -16.47
N PHE A 12 16.19 -3.84 -16.36
CA PHE A 12 15.27 -4.91 -16.79
C PHE A 12 14.24 -5.14 -15.69
N ARG A 13 12.98 -5.28 -16.10
CA ARG A 13 11.88 -5.63 -15.20
C ARG A 13 11.63 -7.13 -15.27
N SER A 14 11.53 -7.77 -14.11
CA SER A 14 11.12 -9.17 -14.06
C SER A 14 9.70 -9.33 -14.59
N ALA A 15 9.47 -10.37 -15.40
CA ALA A 15 8.12 -10.74 -15.83
C ALA A 15 7.23 -11.21 -14.67
N LYS A 16 7.84 -11.66 -13.55
CA LYS A 16 7.13 -12.09 -12.35
C LYS A 16 7.05 -10.93 -11.36
N LYS A 17 5.83 -10.48 -11.12
CA LYS A 17 5.52 -9.50 -10.06
C LYS A 17 5.42 -10.18 -8.70
N GLU A 18 5.90 -9.51 -7.66
CA GLU A 18 5.65 -9.92 -6.28
C GLU A 18 4.45 -9.16 -5.75
N THR A 19 3.49 -9.88 -5.18
CA THR A 19 2.30 -9.29 -4.57
C THR A 19 2.26 -9.65 -3.09
N LEU A 20 2.10 -8.64 -2.25
CA LEU A 20 1.89 -8.77 -0.81
C LEU A 20 0.51 -8.22 -0.47
N VAL A 21 -0.29 -9.02 0.22
CA VAL A 21 -1.60 -8.60 0.72
C VAL A 21 -1.47 -8.33 2.22
N LEU A 22 -1.88 -7.13 2.62
CA LEU A 22 -1.89 -6.67 4.00
C LEU A 22 -3.33 -6.53 4.45
N SER A 23 -3.77 -7.34 5.40
CA SER A 23 -5.11 -7.22 5.99
C SER A 23 -5.03 -7.06 7.50
N VAL A 24 -5.90 -6.23 8.06
CA VAL A 24 -5.97 -5.95 9.52
C VAL A 24 -6.76 -7.03 10.28
N SER A 25 -7.30 -8.05 9.63
CA SER A 25 -8.13 -9.06 10.29
C SER A 25 -7.32 -10.26 10.78
N GLU A 26 -6.64 -10.14 11.90
CA GLU A 26 -6.43 -11.30 12.76
C GLU A 26 -7.61 -11.35 13.74
N ALA A 27 -8.55 -12.24 13.50
CA ALA A 27 -9.56 -12.63 14.48
C ALA A 27 -8.86 -13.37 15.61
N ARG A 28 -8.52 -12.67 16.70
CA ARG A 28 -8.00 -13.29 17.93
C ARG A 28 -9.13 -13.66 18.90
N PHE A 29 -10.13 -14.37 18.41
CA PHE A 29 -11.07 -15.06 19.29
C PHE A 29 -10.83 -16.55 19.19
N GLU A 30 -10.09 -17.11 20.14
CA GLU A 30 -10.04 -18.54 20.39
C GLU A 30 -11.06 -18.91 21.46
N PHE A 31 -11.94 -19.83 21.18
CA PHE A 31 -12.80 -20.47 22.19
C PHE A 31 -12.10 -21.75 22.69
N PRO A 32 -12.17 -22.08 24.00
CA PRO A 32 -13.04 -21.57 25.04
C PRO A 32 -12.50 -20.35 25.78
N PHE A 33 -13.35 -19.35 25.96
CA PHE A 33 -13.05 -18.12 26.66
C PHE A 33 -13.48 -18.26 28.15
N SER A 34 -12.55 -18.14 29.08
CA SER A 34 -12.83 -17.99 30.51
C SER A 34 -12.45 -16.58 30.93
N ALA A 35 -13.44 -15.71 31.11
CA ALA A 35 -13.21 -14.41 31.73
C ALA A 35 -13.31 -14.54 33.25
N ASN A 36 -12.26 -14.20 33.97
CA ASN A 36 -12.36 -13.95 35.39
C ASN A 36 -13.07 -12.61 35.59
N ILE A 37 -14.04 -12.59 36.53
CA ILE A 37 -14.78 -11.37 36.87
C ILE A 37 -13.78 -10.33 37.41
N GLY A 38 -13.61 -9.23 36.65
CA GLY A 38 -12.74 -8.10 37.04
C GLY A 38 -11.50 -7.89 36.16
N GLU A 39 -11.19 -8.78 35.22
CA GLU A 39 -10.16 -8.49 34.22
C GLU A 39 -10.77 -7.85 32.97
N PRO A 40 -10.12 -6.79 32.42
CA PRO A 40 -10.59 -6.21 31.18
C PRO A 40 -10.52 -7.28 30.07
N ILE A 41 -11.65 -7.50 29.41
CA ILE A 41 -11.69 -8.31 28.19
C ILE A 41 -10.68 -7.72 27.22
N PRO A 42 -9.68 -8.46 26.73
CA PRO A 42 -8.76 -7.91 25.74
C PRO A 42 -9.55 -7.66 24.45
N VAL A 43 -10.10 -6.44 24.36
CA VAL A 43 -10.63 -5.90 23.13
C VAL A 43 -9.43 -5.81 22.20
N SER A 44 -9.46 -6.52 21.09
CA SER A 44 -8.40 -6.60 20.11
C SER A 44 -7.68 -5.25 19.94
N GLU A 45 -6.46 -5.17 20.46
CA GLU A 45 -5.58 -4.06 20.11
C GLU A 45 -5.39 -4.12 18.60
N ARG A 46 -5.70 -3.00 17.94
CA ARG A 46 -5.46 -2.83 16.51
C ARG A 46 -3.96 -2.81 16.29
N ASN A 47 -3.36 -3.96 16.16
CA ASN A 47 -2.00 -4.07 15.69
C ASN A 47 -2.03 -3.73 14.19
N TYR A 48 -1.66 -2.49 13.86
CA TYR A 48 -1.28 -2.13 12.51
C TYR A 48 -0.16 -3.09 12.11
N SER A 49 -0.49 -4.12 11.32
CA SER A 49 0.47 -5.18 11.06
C SER A 49 1.64 -4.59 10.28
N THR A 50 2.80 -4.56 10.92
CA THR A 50 4.04 -4.25 10.24
C THR A 50 4.43 -5.46 9.42
N SER A 51 4.34 -5.35 8.11
CA SER A 51 4.73 -6.42 7.19
C SER A 51 6.08 -6.11 6.56
N GLY A 52 6.90 -7.14 6.42
CA GLY A 52 8.18 -7.06 5.73
C GLY A 52 8.02 -7.41 4.26
N ILE A 53 8.58 -6.57 3.38
CA ILE A 53 8.73 -6.87 1.97
C ILE A 53 10.22 -6.79 1.58
N ILE A 54 10.65 -7.66 0.69
CA ILE A 54 12.04 -7.70 0.24
C ILE A 54 12.12 -7.16 -1.19
N ASN A 55 12.83 -6.04 -1.35
CA ASN A 55 13.28 -5.64 -2.68
C ASN A 55 14.58 -6.40 -2.99
N ALA A 56 14.49 -7.44 -3.79
CA ALA A 56 15.64 -8.23 -4.20
C ALA A 56 16.48 -7.55 -5.30
N GLY A 57 16.10 -6.37 -5.78
CA GLY A 57 16.87 -5.54 -6.70
C GLY A 57 18.01 -4.80 -6.00
N LEU A 58 18.93 -4.28 -6.81
CA LEU A 58 20.10 -3.51 -6.33
C LEU A 58 19.82 -2.01 -6.21
N VAL A 59 18.66 -1.56 -6.64
CA VAL A 59 18.25 -0.16 -6.63
C VAL A 59 16.88 0.00 -5.95
N SER A 60 16.62 1.22 -5.47
CA SER A 60 15.29 1.55 -4.95
C SER A 60 14.25 1.45 -6.06
N THR A 61 13.13 0.83 -5.76
CA THR A 61 12.03 0.62 -6.70
C THR A 61 10.73 1.18 -6.17
N GLY A 62 9.89 1.67 -7.07
CA GLY A 62 8.51 2.00 -6.77
C GLY A 62 7.67 0.74 -6.64
N MET A 63 6.41 0.95 -6.27
CA MET A 63 5.41 -0.10 -6.12
C MET A 63 4.03 0.41 -6.55
N VAL A 64 3.13 -0.52 -6.78
CA VAL A 64 1.70 -0.22 -6.93
C VAL A 64 1.01 -0.62 -5.64
N VAL A 65 0.38 0.34 -4.97
CA VAL A 65 -0.38 0.13 -3.74
C VAL A 65 -1.85 0.28 -4.04
N GLU A 66 -2.64 -0.72 -3.71
CA GLU A 66 -4.09 -0.70 -3.82
C GLU A 66 -4.70 -0.67 -2.42
N PHE A 67 -5.42 0.40 -2.11
CA PHE A 67 -6.24 0.57 -0.92
C PHE A 67 -7.69 0.24 -1.29
N LYS A 68 -8.23 -0.87 -0.80
CA LYS A 68 -9.57 -1.34 -1.12
C LYS A 68 -10.45 -1.36 0.13
N ALA A 69 -11.66 -0.80 0.03
CA ALA A 69 -12.65 -0.93 1.09
C ALA A 69 -13.33 -2.31 1.02
N ILE A 70 -13.19 -3.10 2.09
CA ILE A 70 -13.85 -4.41 2.28
C ILE A 70 -15.08 -4.32 3.17
N GLY A 71 -15.20 -3.25 3.97
CA GLY A 71 -16.36 -2.92 4.80
C GLY A 71 -17.14 -1.74 4.24
N LYS A 72 -18.10 -1.21 5.04
CA LYS A 72 -19.03 -0.18 4.57
C LYS A 72 -18.37 1.10 4.11
N ILE A 73 -17.37 1.58 4.85
CA ILE A 73 -16.67 2.83 4.56
C ILE A 73 -15.30 2.85 5.22
N THR A 74 -14.34 3.46 4.57
CA THR A 74 -13.03 3.84 5.12
C THR A 74 -12.58 5.13 4.45
N SER A 75 -11.72 5.94 5.07
CA SER A 75 -11.23 7.17 4.43
C SER A 75 -9.83 7.53 4.85
N ARG A 76 -9.19 8.36 4.04
CA ARG A 76 -7.84 8.89 4.26
C ARG A 76 -6.82 7.79 4.53
N PRO A 77 -6.65 6.84 3.56
CA PRO A 77 -5.68 5.79 3.69
C PRO A 77 -4.25 6.34 3.65
N TRP A 78 -3.37 5.65 4.35
CA TRP A 78 -1.94 5.96 4.37
C TRP A 78 -1.08 4.69 4.39
N LEU A 79 0.16 4.83 3.97
CA LEU A 79 1.20 3.80 4.05
C LEU A 79 2.54 4.44 4.35
N THR A 80 3.27 3.87 5.29
CA THR A 80 4.60 4.33 5.69
C THR A 80 5.62 3.20 5.50
N ASN A 81 6.74 3.50 4.86
CA ASN A 81 7.91 2.65 4.89
C ASN A 81 8.81 3.07 6.06
N LEU A 82 8.80 2.29 7.12
CA LEU A 82 9.59 2.54 8.33
C LEU A 82 11.11 2.43 8.08
N THR A 83 11.52 1.75 7.00
CA THR A 83 12.93 1.59 6.66
C THR A 83 13.50 2.84 5.99
N SER A 84 12.73 3.49 5.11
CA SER A 84 13.12 4.75 4.45
C SER A 84 12.57 5.99 5.16
N ASN A 85 11.69 5.82 6.16
CA ASN A 85 10.96 6.88 6.85
C ASN A 85 10.11 7.74 5.91
N GLN A 86 9.60 7.16 4.83
CA GLN A 86 8.74 7.82 3.86
C GLN A 86 7.28 7.47 4.11
N THR A 87 6.41 8.47 4.00
CA THR A 87 4.96 8.31 4.20
C THR A 87 4.18 8.83 2.99
N MET A 88 3.26 8.02 2.48
CA MET A 88 2.19 8.48 1.61
C MET A 88 0.89 8.53 2.39
N LYS A 89 0.30 9.71 2.51
CA LYS A 89 -0.98 9.93 3.15
C LYS A 89 -1.91 10.69 2.20
N LEU A 90 -3.14 10.20 2.08
CA LEU A 90 -4.16 10.84 1.27
C LEU A 90 -5.17 11.58 2.14
N THR A 91 -5.62 12.74 1.69
CA THR A 91 -6.55 13.61 2.42
C THR A 91 -7.74 14.02 1.54
N GLY A 92 -8.71 14.67 2.18
CA GLY A 92 -9.90 15.16 1.48
C GLY A 92 -11.01 14.13 1.34
N THR A 93 -12.18 14.60 0.94
CA THR A 93 -13.41 13.80 0.84
C THR A 93 -13.38 12.78 -0.29
N GLU A 94 -12.59 13.02 -1.33
CA GLU A 94 -12.47 12.12 -2.48
C GLU A 94 -11.79 10.80 -2.13
N THR A 95 -11.04 10.77 -1.02
CA THR A 95 -10.37 9.56 -0.50
C THR A 95 -11.28 8.62 0.28
N THR A 96 -12.52 9.03 0.52
CA THR A 96 -13.53 8.17 1.13
C THR A 96 -13.88 7.02 0.17
N LEU A 97 -13.78 5.80 0.67
CA LEU A 97 -14.07 4.58 -0.07
C LEU A 97 -15.31 3.90 0.51
N ASN A 98 -16.28 3.63 -0.34
CA ASN A 98 -17.38 2.74 -0.03
C ASN A 98 -16.98 1.29 -0.29
N GLN A 99 -17.74 0.34 0.23
CA GLN A 99 -17.47 -1.09 0.04
C GLN A 99 -17.29 -1.43 -1.45
N GLY A 100 -16.19 -2.05 -1.78
CA GLY A 100 -15.82 -2.46 -3.14
C GLY A 100 -15.04 -1.40 -3.94
N GLU A 101 -15.07 -0.12 -3.54
CA GLU A 101 -14.23 0.91 -4.15
C GLU A 101 -12.77 0.76 -3.75
N LYS A 102 -11.88 1.29 -4.58
CA LYS A 102 -10.44 1.26 -4.32
C LYS A 102 -9.71 2.51 -4.82
N ILE A 103 -8.59 2.80 -4.17
CA ILE A 103 -7.60 3.78 -4.63
C ILE A 103 -6.33 3.03 -4.98
N THR A 104 -5.81 3.26 -6.18
CA THR A 104 -4.54 2.73 -6.65
C THR A 104 -3.52 3.84 -6.72
N VAL A 105 -2.43 3.70 -5.96
CA VAL A 105 -1.27 4.61 -5.96
C VAL A 105 -0.12 3.90 -6.66
N ASN A 106 0.38 4.48 -7.74
CA ASN A 106 1.55 3.98 -8.44
C ASN A 106 2.74 4.89 -8.15
N THR A 107 3.76 4.37 -7.46
CA THR A 107 4.96 5.11 -7.09
C THR A 107 6.17 4.79 -8.00
N ASN A 108 5.97 4.03 -9.07
CA ASN A 108 7.02 3.76 -10.05
C ASN A 108 7.39 5.03 -10.81
N LYS A 109 8.70 5.28 -10.97
CA LYS A 109 9.21 6.40 -11.77
C LYS A 109 8.57 6.38 -13.15
N HIS A 110 8.24 7.56 -13.68
CA HIS A 110 7.56 7.79 -14.97
C HIS A 110 6.09 7.34 -15.05
N HIS A 111 5.54 6.73 -13.99
CA HIS A 111 4.15 6.25 -13.94
C HIS A 111 3.40 6.70 -12.68
N LEU A 112 3.85 7.79 -12.07
CA LEU A 112 3.27 8.34 -10.84
C LEU A 112 1.78 8.67 -11.06
N SER A 113 0.90 8.06 -10.26
CA SER A 113 -0.54 8.28 -10.38
C SER A 113 -1.27 7.90 -9.09
N ILE A 114 -2.40 8.59 -8.85
CA ILE A 114 -3.35 8.24 -7.79
C ILE A 114 -4.74 8.21 -8.45
N VAL A 115 -5.32 7.03 -8.52
CA VAL A 115 -6.59 6.80 -9.23
C VAL A 115 -7.57 6.10 -8.31
N LYS A 116 -8.74 6.70 -8.13
CA LYS A 116 -9.90 6.05 -7.50
C LYS A 116 -10.69 5.28 -8.54
N THR A 117 -11.04 4.03 -8.21
CA THR A 117 -11.93 3.18 -9.01
C THR A 117 -13.21 2.95 -8.22
N PHE A 118 -14.34 3.26 -8.82
CA PHE A 118 -15.67 3.06 -8.26
C PHE A 118 -16.15 1.62 -8.49
N THR A 119 -17.25 1.25 -7.84
CA THR A 119 -17.85 -0.10 -7.96
C THR A 119 -18.37 -0.42 -9.36
N ASP A 120 -18.75 0.60 -10.13
CA ASP A 120 -19.19 0.48 -11.53
C ASP A 120 -18.01 0.35 -12.52
N GLY A 121 -16.77 0.37 -12.03
CA GLY A 121 -15.54 0.31 -12.84
C GLY A 121 -15.09 1.66 -13.39
N THR A 122 -15.83 2.74 -13.18
CA THR A 122 -15.37 4.08 -13.56
C THR A 122 -14.16 4.50 -12.73
N THR A 123 -13.31 5.37 -13.29
CA THR A 123 -12.09 5.81 -12.63
C THR A 123 -12.02 7.33 -12.55
N LYS A 124 -11.41 7.84 -11.50
CA LYS A 124 -11.14 9.27 -11.29
C LYS A 124 -9.69 9.47 -10.85
N ASN A 125 -8.99 10.40 -11.51
CA ASN A 125 -7.69 10.86 -11.03
C ASN A 125 -7.92 11.76 -9.80
N ILE A 126 -7.26 11.41 -8.68
CA ILE A 126 -7.36 12.13 -7.40
C ILE A 126 -5.99 12.55 -6.88
N LEU A 127 -5.06 12.89 -7.79
CA LEU A 127 -3.70 13.32 -7.46
C LEU A 127 -3.68 14.55 -6.51
N ASN A 128 -4.72 15.38 -6.56
CA ASN A 128 -4.92 16.53 -5.69
C ASN A 128 -5.21 16.20 -4.22
N THR A 129 -5.35 14.92 -3.88
CA THR A 129 -5.62 14.46 -2.50
C THR A 129 -4.36 14.15 -1.70
N MET A 130 -3.18 14.41 -2.24
CA MET A 130 -1.93 14.28 -1.51
C MET A 130 -1.90 15.24 -0.32
N ASP A 131 -1.51 14.74 0.86
CA ASP A 131 -1.19 15.54 2.03
C ASP A 131 0.06 16.40 1.78
N GLU A 132 0.25 17.49 2.53
CA GLU A 132 1.45 18.34 2.40
C GLU A 132 2.76 17.58 2.66
N SER A 133 2.70 16.53 3.49
CA SER A 133 3.82 15.65 3.82
C SER A 133 3.92 14.41 2.92
N PHE A 134 3.11 14.33 1.85
CA PHE A 134 3.07 13.16 0.98
C PHE A 134 4.40 12.91 0.28
N GLU A 135 4.91 11.69 0.40
CA GLU A 135 6.07 11.22 -0.34
C GLU A 135 5.71 10.01 -1.21
N TRP A 136 6.30 9.95 -2.40
CA TRP A 136 6.21 8.77 -3.26
C TRP A 136 7.08 7.65 -2.69
N VAL A 137 6.51 6.89 -1.75
CA VAL A 137 7.22 5.84 -1.01
C VAL A 137 7.92 4.87 -1.96
N GLN A 138 9.22 4.64 -1.72
CA GLN A 138 10.05 3.71 -2.45
C GLN A 138 10.51 2.56 -1.55
N LEU A 139 10.76 1.40 -2.14
CA LEU A 139 11.38 0.27 -1.47
C LEU A 139 12.90 0.33 -1.67
N LEU A 140 13.64 0.46 -0.59
CA LEU A 140 15.10 0.36 -0.61
C LEU A 140 15.54 -1.07 -0.93
N PRO A 141 16.74 -1.29 -1.49
CA PRO A 141 17.30 -2.63 -1.63
C PRO A 141 17.31 -3.40 -0.30
N GLY A 142 16.91 -4.65 -0.34
CA GLY A 142 16.83 -5.50 0.84
C GLY A 142 15.48 -5.45 1.55
N LYS A 143 15.49 -5.65 2.87
CA LYS A 143 14.25 -5.74 3.70
C LYS A 143 13.68 -4.35 3.96
N ASN A 144 12.40 -4.17 3.68
CA ASN A 144 11.63 -2.98 4.02
C ASN A 144 10.51 -3.35 5.00
N ARG A 145 10.25 -2.49 5.96
CA ARG A 145 9.16 -2.63 6.93
C ARG A 145 8.09 -1.60 6.59
N LEU A 146 6.90 -2.09 6.26
CA LEU A 146 5.76 -1.26 5.89
C LEU A 146 4.70 -1.31 6.98
N THR A 147 4.10 -0.16 7.26
CA THR A 147 2.90 -0.02 8.08
C THR A 147 1.87 0.78 7.31
N TYR A 148 0.60 0.54 7.56
CA TYR A 148 -0.50 1.15 6.82
C TYR A 148 -1.72 1.32 7.71
N GLY A 149 -2.65 2.14 7.28
CA GLY A 149 -3.92 2.35 7.95
C GLY A 149 -4.82 3.32 7.21
N ALA A 150 -5.85 3.76 7.90
CA ALA A 150 -6.73 4.82 7.49
C ALA A 150 -7.11 5.66 8.72
N ASP A 151 -7.38 6.95 8.56
CA ASP A 151 -7.79 7.80 9.67
C ASP A 151 -9.19 7.40 10.19
N GLU A 152 -10.03 6.89 9.28
CA GLU A 152 -11.39 6.45 9.60
C GLU A 152 -11.59 5.00 9.19
N LYS A 153 -12.09 4.17 10.11
CA LYS A 153 -12.45 2.76 9.88
C LYS A 153 -11.35 1.93 9.22
N PRO A 154 -10.12 1.92 9.76
CA PRO A 154 -9.00 1.16 9.19
C PRO A 154 -9.28 -0.35 9.12
N GLU A 155 -10.18 -0.87 9.96
CA GLU A 155 -10.63 -2.26 9.93
C GLU A 155 -11.35 -2.65 8.63
N ASN A 156 -11.83 -1.67 7.87
CA ASN A 156 -12.50 -1.86 6.59
C ASN A 156 -11.53 -1.76 5.40
N LEU A 157 -10.24 -1.57 5.66
CA LEU A 157 -9.22 -1.37 4.64
C LEU A 157 -8.42 -2.65 4.39
N LEU A 158 -8.38 -3.07 3.12
CA LEU A 158 -7.45 -4.07 2.62
C LEU A 158 -6.39 -3.35 1.78
N VAL A 159 -5.12 -3.62 2.06
CA VAL A 159 -4.01 -3.05 1.30
C VAL A 159 -3.28 -4.16 0.55
N THR A 160 -3.12 -3.97 -0.75
CA THR A 160 -2.35 -4.87 -1.61
C THR A 160 -1.19 -4.11 -2.22
N ILE A 161 0.01 -4.67 -2.13
CA ILE A 161 1.23 -4.07 -2.68
C ILE A 161 1.77 -4.99 -3.77
N THR A 162 2.02 -4.42 -4.95
CA THR A 162 2.63 -5.12 -6.08
C THR A 162 3.94 -4.44 -6.45
N VAL A 163 5.00 -5.22 -6.56
CA VAL A 163 6.37 -4.74 -6.83
C VAL A 163 6.92 -5.42 -8.07
N ASP A 164 7.52 -4.63 -8.95
CA ASP A 164 8.33 -5.12 -10.06
C ASP A 164 9.80 -5.19 -9.62
N LYS A 165 10.45 -6.34 -9.79
CA LYS A 165 11.90 -6.44 -9.54
C LYS A 165 12.65 -5.72 -10.64
N LEU A 166 13.50 -4.79 -10.25
CA LEU A 166 14.44 -4.13 -11.15
C LEU A 166 15.79 -4.86 -11.12
N LEU A 167 16.23 -5.34 -12.28
CA LEU A 167 17.50 -6.03 -12.46
C LEU A 167 18.42 -5.14 -13.28
N LEU A 168 19.69 -5.07 -12.88
CA LEU A 168 20.71 -4.44 -13.73
C LEU A 168 20.94 -5.33 -14.95
N GLY A 169 21.01 -4.70 -16.13
CA GLY A 169 21.54 -5.35 -17.32
C GLY A 169 23.02 -5.67 -17.12
N VAL A 170 23.41 -6.89 -17.43
CA VAL A 170 24.81 -7.33 -17.51
C VAL A 170 25.32 -7.10 -18.90
#